data_cebcf6c002e52beb02d6481c984d5e93
#
_entry.id   cebcf6c002e52beb02d6481c984d5e93
#
_cell.length_a   1.000
_cell.length_b   1.000
_cell.length_c   1.000
_cell.angle_alpha   90.00
_cell.angle_beta   90.00
_cell.angle_gamma   90.00
#
_symmetry.space_group_name_H-M   'P 1'
#
loop_
_entity.id
_entity.type
_entity.pdbx_description
1 polymer ?
#
loop_
_entity_poly.entity_id
_entity_poly.type
_entity_poly.pdbx_seq_one_letter_code
_entity_poly.pdbx_strand_id
1 'polypeptide(L)'
;RIAERIRTERLSILAIPTSLEIRMTCAQLGIPVTSLFSHKPDWTFDGADEVDSHFNLIKGRGGAMFKEKLLISSSPQTYILVDPSKKVERLGAKFPIPIEIFPEALTYVEDRLQRLNPGEIKLRMGQGKDGPIITENGNMILDVWMDYIPENTESTLKSITGVLESGLFMNYKVEVLGLTS
;
A
#
# COMPACT_ATOMS: atom_id res chain seq x y z
N ARG A 1 -15.04 -16.38 -1.27
CA ARG A 1 -14.31 -17.68 -1.31
C ARG A 1 -13.56 -17.96 -0.02
N ILE A 2 -12.67 -17.05 0.51
CA ILE A 2 -11.92 -17.30 1.76
C ILE A 2 -12.88 -17.55 2.93
N ALA A 3 -13.87 -16.68 3.16
CA ALA A 3 -14.86 -16.87 4.23
C ALA A 3 -15.69 -18.15 4.10
N GLU A 4 -15.96 -18.60 2.88
CA GLU A 4 -16.63 -19.87 2.61
C GLU A 4 -15.75 -21.03 3.05
N ARG A 5 -14.47 -21.04 2.67
CA ARG A 5 -13.51 -22.06 3.10
C ARG A 5 -13.31 -22.10 4.61
N ILE A 6 -13.20 -20.93 5.25
CA ILE A 6 -13.12 -20.82 6.71
C ILE A 6 -14.30 -21.58 7.37
N ARG A 7 -15.52 -21.38 6.86
CA ARG A 7 -16.72 -22.05 7.40
C ARG A 7 -16.76 -23.53 7.08
N THR A 8 -16.53 -23.92 5.81
CA THR A 8 -16.62 -25.32 5.37
C THR A 8 -15.54 -26.21 5.97
N GLU A 9 -14.31 -25.66 6.10
CA GLU A 9 -13.16 -26.37 6.64
C GLU A 9 -13.00 -26.17 8.16
N ARG A 10 -13.89 -25.37 8.78
CA ARG A 10 -13.88 -25.02 10.21
C ARG A 10 -12.54 -24.46 10.70
N LEU A 11 -11.92 -23.61 9.86
CA LEU A 11 -10.65 -23.00 10.19
C LEU A 11 -10.83 -21.92 11.28
N SER A 12 -9.92 -21.90 12.25
CA SER A 12 -9.82 -20.83 13.24
C SER A 12 -8.85 -19.77 12.74
N ILE A 13 -9.37 -18.62 12.31
CA ILE A 13 -8.59 -17.51 11.74
C ILE A 13 -8.97 -16.22 12.47
N LEU A 14 -7.93 -15.40 12.74
CA LEU A 14 -8.07 -14.01 13.17
C LEU A 14 -7.55 -13.11 12.07
N ALA A 15 -8.37 -12.18 11.57
CA ALA A 15 -7.95 -11.25 10.51
C ALA A 15 -7.39 -9.95 11.12
N ILE A 16 -6.30 -9.43 10.55
CA ILE A 16 -5.77 -8.08 10.84
C ILE A 16 -6.02 -7.23 9.59
N PRO A 17 -7.16 -6.51 9.52
CA PRO A 17 -7.52 -5.73 8.34
C PRO A 17 -6.68 -4.46 8.23
N THR A 18 -6.22 -4.15 7.02
CA THR A 18 -5.47 -2.92 6.70
C THR A 18 -6.38 -1.71 6.48
N SER A 19 -7.67 -1.93 6.23
CA SER A 19 -8.64 -0.87 5.99
C SER A 19 -9.96 -1.10 6.70
N LEU A 20 -10.73 -0.02 6.86
CA LEU A 20 -12.09 -0.08 7.40
C LEU A 20 -13.02 -0.91 6.49
N GLU A 21 -12.86 -0.81 5.17
CA GLU A 21 -13.60 -1.62 4.21
C GLU A 21 -13.43 -3.12 4.47
N ILE A 22 -12.18 -3.58 4.61
CA ILE A 22 -11.89 -4.99 4.91
C ILE A 22 -12.41 -5.37 6.29
N ARG A 23 -12.31 -4.47 7.29
CA ARG A 23 -12.88 -4.69 8.63
C ARG A 23 -14.40 -4.90 8.57
N MET A 24 -15.11 -4.05 7.81
CA MET A 24 -16.56 -4.18 7.60
C MET A 24 -16.90 -5.49 6.87
N THR A 25 -16.13 -5.83 5.85
CA THR A 25 -16.28 -7.11 5.12
C THR A 25 -16.08 -8.32 6.04
N CYS A 26 -15.07 -8.30 6.90
CA CYS A 26 -14.88 -9.35 7.92
C CYS A 26 -16.09 -9.47 8.84
N ALA A 27 -16.62 -8.35 9.33
CA ALA A 27 -17.80 -8.33 10.20
C ALA A 27 -19.04 -8.93 9.50
N GLN A 28 -19.30 -8.54 8.24
CA GLN A 28 -20.42 -9.07 7.44
C GLN A 28 -20.29 -10.59 7.18
N LEU A 29 -19.07 -11.09 7.05
CA LEU A 29 -18.79 -12.50 6.77
C LEU A 29 -18.59 -13.34 8.05
N GLY A 30 -18.67 -12.73 9.23
CA GLY A 30 -18.47 -13.40 10.52
C GLY A 30 -17.03 -13.84 10.77
N ILE A 31 -16.04 -13.16 10.17
CA ILE A 31 -14.62 -13.42 10.38
C ILE A 31 -14.15 -12.58 11.59
N PRO A 32 -13.64 -13.20 12.65
CA PRO A 32 -13.12 -12.45 13.81
C PRO A 32 -11.94 -11.58 13.41
N VAL A 33 -11.89 -10.35 13.93
CA VAL A 33 -10.82 -9.40 13.67
C VAL A 33 -10.00 -9.12 14.92
N THR A 34 -8.72 -8.82 14.71
CA THR A 34 -7.78 -8.39 15.72
C THR A 34 -6.91 -7.24 15.21
N SER A 35 -5.82 -6.93 15.86
CA SER A 35 -4.86 -5.90 15.48
C SER A 35 -3.43 -6.30 15.80
N LEU A 36 -2.46 -5.57 15.24
CA LEU A 36 -1.04 -5.74 15.56
C LEU A 36 -0.68 -5.40 17.02
N PHE A 37 -1.56 -4.72 17.75
CA PHE A 37 -1.40 -4.55 19.20
C PHE A 37 -1.48 -5.87 19.96
N SER A 38 -2.34 -6.77 19.50
CA SER A 38 -2.68 -7.98 20.24
C SER A 38 -2.06 -9.24 19.65
N HIS A 39 -1.80 -9.27 18.35
CA HIS A 39 -1.33 -10.47 17.66
C HIS A 39 -0.29 -10.12 16.61
N LYS A 40 0.72 -10.98 16.47
CA LYS A 40 1.61 -10.99 15.31
C LYS A 40 0.95 -11.78 14.19
N PRO A 41 1.06 -11.34 12.92
CA PRO A 41 0.55 -12.11 11.81
C PRO A 41 1.43 -13.34 11.56
N ASP A 42 0.81 -14.47 11.22
CA ASP A 42 1.53 -15.66 10.74
C ASP A 42 1.90 -15.51 9.26
N TRP A 43 1.05 -14.83 8.51
CA TRP A 43 1.22 -14.50 7.10
C TRP A 43 0.28 -13.35 6.70
N THR A 44 0.59 -12.71 5.59
CA THR A 44 -0.28 -11.70 4.99
C THR A 44 -0.45 -11.92 3.50
N PHE A 45 -1.54 -11.39 2.95
CA PHE A 45 -1.74 -11.30 1.51
C PHE A 45 -2.32 -9.94 1.14
N ASP A 46 -1.95 -9.46 -0.05
CA ASP A 46 -2.39 -8.17 -0.54
C ASP A 46 -2.30 -8.13 -2.07
N GLY A 47 -2.82 -7.07 -2.69
CA GLY A 47 -2.60 -6.77 -4.11
C GLY A 47 -1.46 -5.81 -4.35
N ALA A 48 -1.15 -5.54 -5.62
CA ALA A 48 -0.28 -4.44 -6.03
C ALA A 48 -0.84 -3.74 -7.27
N ASP A 49 -0.48 -2.46 -7.42
CA ASP A 49 -0.82 -1.67 -8.60
C ASP A 49 0.18 -1.90 -9.73
N GLU A 50 1.46 -2.07 -9.38
CA GLU A 50 2.54 -2.50 -10.26
C GLU A 50 3.48 -3.49 -9.58
N VAL A 51 4.07 -4.38 -10.39
CA VAL A 51 5.13 -5.33 -9.99
C VAL A 51 6.20 -5.36 -11.07
N ASP A 52 7.46 -5.09 -10.72
CA ASP A 52 8.60 -5.22 -11.63
C ASP A 52 9.21 -6.63 -11.64
N SER A 53 10.26 -6.83 -12.45
CA SER A 53 10.96 -8.12 -12.56
C SER A 53 11.74 -8.52 -11.30
N HIS A 54 11.99 -7.60 -10.38
CA HIS A 54 12.67 -7.82 -9.09
C HIS A 54 11.68 -7.98 -7.94
N PHE A 55 10.37 -8.02 -8.25
CA PHE A 55 9.28 -8.06 -7.28
C PHE A 55 9.19 -6.83 -6.37
N ASN A 56 9.74 -5.70 -6.81
CA ASN A 56 9.40 -4.42 -6.20
C ASN A 56 8.00 -4.01 -6.61
N LEU A 57 7.30 -3.26 -5.74
CA LEU A 57 5.88 -2.98 -5.93
C LEU A 57 5.59 -1.49 -5.83
N ILE A 58 4.56 -1.05 -6.59
CA ILE A 58 3.78 0.14 -6.25
C ILE A 58 2.43 -0.32 -5.74
N LYS A 59 2.02 0.21 -4.57
CA LYS A 59 0.77 -0.07 -3.88
C LYS A 59 0.18 1.22 -3.31
N GLY A 60 -0.99 1.13 -2.71
CA GLY A 60 -1.58 2.25 -1.99
C GLY A 60 -2.54 3.11 -2.79
N ARG A 61 -3.08 2.60 -3.91
CA ARG A 61 -4.17 3.27 -4.63
C ARG A 61 -5.36 3.54 -3.72
N GLY A 62 -5.66 2.61 -2.80
CA GLY A 62 -6.73 2.74 -1.80
C GLY A 62 -6.39 3.64 -0.59
N GLY A 63 -5.15 4.13 -0.47
CA GLY A 63 -4.73 4.99 0.64
C GLY A 63 -4.37 4.26 1.93
N ALA A 64 -4.17 2.95 1.91
CA ALA A 64 -3.85 2.15 3.10
C ALA A 64 -2.36 1.78 3.20
N MET A 65 -1.48 2.41 2.39
CA MET A 65 -0.09 2.00 2.21
C MET A 65 0.70 1.90 3.53
N PHE A 66 0.43 2.75 4.51
CA PHE A 66 1.11 2.67 5.81
C PHE A 66 0.77 1.36 6.55
N LYS A 67 -0.52 1.04 6.69
CA LYS A 67 -0.95 -0.20 7.35
C LYS A 67 -0.56 -1.45 6.56
N GLU A 68 -0.63 -1.38 5.23
CA GLU A 68 -0.18 -2.46 4.34
C GLU A 68 1.32 -2.74 4.55
N LYS A 69 2.16 -1.69 4.53
CA LYS A 69 3.60 -1.83 4.73
C LYS A 69 3.94 -2.33 6.14
N LEU A 70 3.26 -1.81 7.15
CA LEU A 70 3.42 -2.26 8.54
C LEU A 70 3.10 -3.76 8.68
N LEU A 71 2.01 -4.22 8.03
CA LEU A 71 1.61 -5.62 8.08
C LEU A 71 2.59 -6.52 7.33
N ILE A 72 3.02 -6.12 6.11
CA ILE A 72 4.03 -6.83 5.32
C ILE A 72 5.35 -6.93 6.11
N SER A 73 5.80 -5.84 6.71
CA SER A 73 7.04 -5.81 7.52
C SER A 73 6.95 -6.66 8.79
N SER A 74 5.74 -6.89 9.30
CA SER A 74 5.50 -7.67 10.53
C SER A 74 5.25 -9.16 10.25
N SER A 75 5.03 -9.54 8.99
CA SER A 75 4.66 -10.90 8.61
C SER A 75 5.87 -11.71 8.17
N PRO A 76 6.05 -12.95 8.67
CA PRO A 76 7.13 -13.83 8.22
C PRO A 76 6.95 -14.31 6.77
N GLN A 77 5.71 -14.31 6.26
CA GLN A 77 5.38 -14.70 4.89
C GLN A 77 4.36 -13.72 4.30
N THR A 78 4.64 -13.22 3.10
CA THR A 78 3.78 -12.28 2.36
C THR A 78 3.47 -12.81 0.97
N TYR A 79 2.19 -12.84 0.61
CA TYR A 79 1.71 -13.20 -0.72
C TYR A 79 1.12 -11.95 -1.40
N ILE A 80 1.60 -11.65 -2.60
CA ILE A 80 1.06 -10.56 -3.43
C ILE A 80 0.26 -11.18 -4.58
N LEU A 81 -1.04 -10.91 -4.58
CA LEU A 81 -2.00 -11.45 -5.54
C LEU A 81 -2.26 -10.43 -6.64
N VAL A 82 -1.84 -10.72 -7.85
CA VAL A 82 -1.97 -9.81 -8.99
C VAL A 82 -2.38 -10.57 -10.25
N ASP A 83 -2.95 -9.86 -11.19
CA ASP A 83 -3.12 -10.34 -12.56
C ASP A 83 -1.96 -9.88 -13.46
N PRO A 84 -1.77 -10.50 -14.65
CA PRO A 84 -0.66 -10.17 -15.54
C PRO A 84 -0.58 -8.69 -15.97
N SER A 85 -1.71 -7.95 -15.93
CA SER A 85 -1.71 -6.52 -16.30
C SER A 85 -0.93 -5.64 -15.32
N LYS A 86 -0.63 -6.15 -14.11
CA LYS A 86 0.13 -5.44 -13.08
C LYS A 86 1.65 -5.54 -13.30
N LYS A 87 2.08 -6.46 -14.15
CA LYS A 87 3.49 -6.58 -14.49
C LYS A 87 3.95 -5.38 -15.32
N VAL A 88 5.09 -4.82 -14.94
CA VAL A 88 5.74 -3.70 -15.62
C VAL A 88 7.22 -3.99 -15.82
N GLU A 89 7.84 -3.37 -16.81
CA GLU A 89 9.30 -3.43 -17.01
C GLU A 89 10.03 -2.55 -15.97
N ARG A 90 9.42 -1.43 -15.60
CA ARG A 90 9.89 -0.51 -14.56
C ARG A 90 8.71 0.02 -13.75
N LEU A 91 8.92 0.25 -12.47
CA LEU A 91 7.92 0.90 -11.62
C LEU A 91 7.67 2.34 -12.07
N GLY A 92 6.46 2.85 -11.82
CA GLY A 92 6.01 4.16 -12.26
C GLY A 92 5.57 4.23 -13.71
N ALA A 93 5.48 3.08 -14.41
CA ALA A 93 5.08 3.04 -15.82
C ALA A 93 3.58 3.29 -16.04
N LYS A 94 2.74 2.87 -15.09
CA LYS A 94 1.27 2.95 -15.19
C LYS A 94 0.64 3.73 -14.05
N PHE A 95 1.27 3.75 -12.88
CA PHE A 95 0.75 4.37 -11.67
C PHE A 95 1.79 5.27 -11.00
N PRO A 96 1.35 6.38 -10.39
CA PRO A 96 2.22 7.21 -9.56
C PRO A 96 2.60 6.47 -8.28
N ILE A 97 3.64 6.95 -7.62
CA ILE A 97 3.97 6.56 -6.24
C ILE A 97 3.06 7.35 -5.29
N PRO A 98 2.14 6.72 -4.56
CA PRO A 98 1.37 7.44 -3.53
C PRO A 98 2.27 7.68 -2.32
N ILE A 99 2.19 8.88 -1.77
CA ILE A 99 2.95 9.28 -0.57
C ILE A 99 1.97 9.82 0.46
N GLU A 100 1.85 9.16 1.60
CA GLU A 100 1.03 9.61 2.72
C GLU A 100 1.79 10.64 3.53
N ILE A 101 1.19 11.82 3.69
CA ILE A 101 1.82 12.97 4.32
C ILE A 101 0.94 13.56 5.43
N PHE A 102 1.58 14.08 6.49
CA PHE A 102 0.89 14.89 7.49
C PHE A 102 0.33 16.17 6.84
N PRO A 103 -0.94 16.55 7.04
CA PRO A 103 -1.58 17.63 6.29
C PRO A 103 -0.85 18.98 6.34
N GLU A 104 -0.36 19.39 7.51
CA GLU A 104 0.34 20.66 7.66
C GLU A 104 1.72 20.68 6.98
N ALA A 105 2.25 19.52 6.58
CA ALA A 105 3.52 19.39 5.90
C ALA A 105 3.40 19.50 4.36
N LEU A 106 2.21 19.69 3.80
CA LEU A 106 1.96 19.64 2.36
C LEU A 106 3.00 20.41 1.55
N THR A 107 3.07 21.74 1.73
CA THR A 107 3.98 22.60 0.96
C THR A 107 5.46 22.23 1.18
N TYR A 108 5.83 21.91 2.43
CA TYR A 108 7.21 21.51 2.73
C TYR A 108 7.59 20.20 2.02
N VAL A 109 6.70 19.22 2.03
CA VAL A 109 6.95 17.94 1.36
C VAL A 109 6.99 18.11 -0.15
N GLU A 110 6.08 18.89 -0.74
CA GLU A 110 6.11 19.22 -2.18
C GLU A 110 7.46 19.84 -2.58
N ASP A 111 7.98 20.81 -1.83
CA ASP A 111 9.29 21.42 -2.09
C ASP A 111 10.43 20.39 -2.03
N ARG A 112 10.35 19.43 -1.10
CA ARG A 112 11.36 18.36 -1.00
C ARG A 112 11.26 17.36 -2.14
N LEU A 113 10.06 17.00 -2.53
CA LEU A 113 9.81 16.10 -3.66
C LEU A 113 10.27 16.72 -4.98
N GLN A 114 10.08 18.04 -5.19
CA GLN A 114 10.54 18.71 -6.40
C GLN A 114 12.06 18.58 -6.62
N ARG A 115 12.84 18.48 -5.54
CA ARG A 115 14.31 18.28 -5.62
C ARG A 115 14.72 16.89 -6.12
N LEU A 116 13.79 15.95 -6.15
CA LEU A 116 13.99 14.61 -6.70
C LEU A 116 13.69 14.54 -8.20
N ASN A 117 13.43 15.70 -8.85
CA ASN A 117 13.06 15.82 -10.26
C ASN A 117 11.92 14.89 -10.69
N PRO A 118 10.75 14.95 -10.02
CA PRO A 118 9.58 14.19 -10.44
C PRO A 118 9.04 14.72 -11.75
N GLY A 119 8.36 13.86 -12.54
CA GLY A 119 7.59 14.29 -13.69
C GLY A 119 6.36 15.11 -13.29
N GLU A 120 5.66 14.69 -12.27
CA GLU A 120 4.47 15.38 -11.75
C GLU A 120 4.23 15.05 -10.27
N ILE A 121 3.68 16.01 -9.53
CA ILE A 121 3.17 15.82 -8.16
C ILE A 121 1.72 16.32 -8.13
N LYS A 122 0.81 15.48 -7.65
CA LYS A 122 -0.61 15.83 -7.49
C LYS A 122 -1.12 15.50 -6.10
N LEU A 123 -1.77 16.46 -5.45
CA LEU A 123 -2.58 16.15 -4.27
C LEU A 123 -3.79 15.29 -4.71
N ARG A 124 -3.98 14.14 -4.07
CA ARG A 124 -5.08 13.24 -4.40
C ARG A 124 -6.40 13.81 -3.93
N MET A 125 -7.28 14.11 -4.88
CA MET A 125 -8.59 14.69 -4.61
C MET A 125 -9.67 13.62 -4.49
N GLY A 126 -10.68 13.90 -3.66
CA GLY A 126 -11.86 13.03 -3.54
C GLY A 126 -12.72 13.06 -4.80
N GLN A 127 -13.33 11.92 -5.15
CA GLN A 127 -14.38 11.86 -6.17
C GLN A 127 -15.74 11.97 -5.49
N GLY A 128 -16.56 12.96 -5.90
CA GLY A 128 -17.89 13.20 -5.30
C GLY A 128 -17.88 13.86 -3.91
N LYS A 129 -16.72 14.39 -3.50
CA LYS A 129 -16.52 15.16 -2.28
C LYS A 129 -15.56 16.30 -2.60
N ASP A 130 -15.80 17.50 -2.06
CA ASP A 130 -14.85 18.60 -2.13
C ASP A 130 -13.63 18.35 -1.23
N GLY A 131 -12.44 18.72 -1.73
CA GLY A 131 -11.18 18.59 -1.00
C GLY A 131 -10.42 17.27 -1.22
N PRO A 132 -9.29 17.10 -0.55
CA PRO A 132 -8.43 15.94 -0.71
C PRO A 132 -9.01 14.68 -0.10
N ILE A 133 -8.52 13.52 -0.57
CA ILE A 133 -8.71 12.25 0.13
C ILE A 133 -7.92 12.30 1.45
N ILE A 134 -8.61 11.93 2.52
CA ILE A 134 -8.01 11.76 3.84
C ILE A 134 -7.90 10.27 4.12
N THR A 135 -6.69 9.81 4.46
CA THR A 135 -6.45 8.42 4.86
C THR A 135 -7.12 8.09 6.18
N GLU A 136 -7.24 6.82 6.51
CA GLU A 136 -7.77 6.40 7.82
C GLU A 136 -6.90 6.84 9.02
N ASN A 137 -5.68 7.34 8.74
CA ASN A 137 -4.78 7.91 9.75
C ASN A 137 -4.92 9.44 9.87
N GLY A 138 -5.86 10.05 9.12
CA GLY A 138 -6.06 11.50 9.11
C GLY A 138 -5.07 12.28 8.23
N ASN A 139 -4.37 11.62 7.34
CA ASN A 139 -3.33 12.20 6.48
C ASN A 139 -3.83 12.43 5.05
N MET A 140 -3.08 13.23 4.28
CA MET A 140 -3.28 13.45 2.86
C MET A 140 -2.39 12.52 2.03
N ILE A 141 -2.66 12.44 0.72
CA ILE A 141 -1.87 11.65 -0.22
C ILE A 141 -1.41 12.54 -1.37
N LEU A 142 -0.11 12.53 -1.62
CA LEU A 142 0.48 13.04 -2.86
C LEU A 142 0.73 11.88 -3.81
N ASP A 143 0.26 11.99 -5.04
CA ASP A 143 0.56 11.08 -6.15
C ASP A 143 1.74 11.64 -6.94
N VAL A 144 2.87 10.91 -6.95
CA VAL A 144 4.13 11.38 -7.54
C VAL A 144 4.53 10.50 -8.71
N TRP A 145 4.62 11.09 -9.89
CA TRP A 145 5.14 10.44 -11.09
C TRP A 145 6.64 10.64 -11.18
N MET A 146 7.38 9.55 -11.38
CA MET A 146 8.83 9.58 -11.56
C MET A 146 9.20 8.75 -12.81
N ASP A 147 9.96 9.35 -13.74
CA ASP A 147 10.43 8.64 -14.93
C ASP A 147 11.48 7.57 -14.59
N TYR A 148 12.22 7.79 -13.52
CA TYR A 148 13.20 6.84 -13.00
C TYR A 148 13.11 6.78 -11.48
N ILE A 149 13.08 5.57 -10.93
CA ILE A 149 12.98 5.31 -9.49
C ILE A 149 14.27 4.59 -9.05
N PRO A 150 15.26 5.32 -8.46
CA PRO A 150 16.44 4.73 -7.87
C PRO A 150 16.12 3.74 -6.74
N GLU A 151 17.01 2.78 -6.49
CA GLU A 151 16.81 1.78 -5.42
C GLU A 151 16.64 2.38 -4.02
N ASN A 152 17.25 3.54 -3.77
CA ASN A 152 17.15 4.23 -2.49
C ASN A 152 15.96 5.19 -2.39
N THR A 153 15.08 5.24 -3.40
CA THR A 153 13.95 6.20 -3.43
C THR A 153 13.02 6.00 -2.24
N GLU A 154 12.68 4.76 -1.88
CA GLU A 154 11.80 4.49 -0.73
C GLU A 154 12.36 5.08 0.57
N SER A 155 13.64 4.84 0.86
CA SER A 155 14.31 5.38 2.04
C SER A 155 14.44 6.91 1.98
N THR A 156 14.70 7.47 0.81
CA THR A 156 14.78 8.91 0.59
C THR A 156 13.42 9.58 0.87
N LEU A 157 12.33 9.04 0.32
CA LEU A 157 10.98 9.54 0.59
C LEU A 157 10.64 9.47 2.07
N LYS A 158 10.95 8.35 2.72
CA LYS A 158 10.72 8.14 4.15
C LYS A 158 11.52 9.10 5.04
N SER A 159 12.66 9.60 4.60
CA SER A 159 13.48 10.55 5.34
C SER A 159 12.95 11.98 5.34
N ILE A 160 11.97 12.31 4.49
CA ILE A 160 11.38 13.64 4.41
C ILE A 160 10.46 13.85 5.61
N THR A 161 10.75 14.85 6.45
CA THR A 161 9.85 15.22 7.56
C THR A 161 8.46 15.54 7.04
N GLY A 162 7.43 14.94 7.65
CA GLY A 162 6.04 15.07 7.22
C GLY A 162 5.56 13.94 6.30
N VAL A 163 6.45 13.11 5.78
CA VAL A 163 6.07 11.86 5.10
C VAL A 163 5.86 10.77 6.15
N LEU A 164 4.66 10.22 6.18
CA LEU A 164 4.36 9.06 7.01
C LEU A 164 4.83 7.78 6.33
N GLU A 165 4.44 7.56 5.07
CA GLU A 165 4.82 6.40 4.29
C GLU A 165 4.65 6.63 2.79
N SER A 166 5.31 5.79 1.98
CA SER A 166 5.12 5.74 0.53
C SER A 166 4.53 4.41 0.10
N GLY A 167 3.84 4.41 -1.04
CA GLY A 167 3.37 3.20 -1.72
C GLY A 167 4.46 2.49 -2.54
N LEU A 168 5.71 2.85 -2.36
CA LEU A 168 6.85 2.17 -2.96
C LEU A 168 7.36 1.10 -1.99
N PHE A 169 7.42 -0.15 -2.45
CA PHE A 169 7.86 -1.30 -1.66
C PHE A 169 9.06 -1.93 -2.37
N MET A 170 10.26 -1.59 -1.89
CA MET A 170 11.54 -2.01 -2.48
C MET A 170 12.19 -3.10 -1.63
N ASN A 171 12.59 -4.20 -2.27
CA ASN A 171 13.34 -5.29 -1.62
C ASN A 171 12.59 -5.99 -0.45
N TYR A 172 11.28 -5.96 -0.43
CA TYR A 172 10.50 -6.75 0.53
C TYR A 172 10.50 -8.22 0.13
N LYS A 173 10.59 -9.11 1.13
CA LYS A 173 10.47 -10.55 0.89
C LYS A 173 9.01 -10.92 0.65
N VAL A 174 8.63 -11.00 -0.61
CA VAL A 174 7.27 -11.33 -1.05
C VAL A 174 7.25 -12.49 -2.02
N GLU A 175 6.17 -13.25 -2.04
CA GLU A 175 5.84 -14.23 -3.06
C GLU A 175 4.71 -13.67 -3.93
N VAL A 176 4.97 -13.49 -5.22
CA VAL A 176 4.00 -12.91 -6.15
C VAL A 176 3.28 -14.03 -6.90
N LEU A 177 1.95 -14.03 -6.80
CA LEU A 177 1.07 -15.04 -7.41
C LEU A 177 0.21 -14.39 -8.50
N GLY A 178 -0.01 -15.12 -9.59
CA GLY A 178 -0.91 -14.70 -10.68
C GLY A 178 -0.23 -13.99 -11.85
N LEU A 179 1.10 -13.86 -11.88
CA LEU A 179 1.83 -13.27 -13.02
C LEU A 179 1.93 -14.19 -14.25
N THR A 180 1.64 -15.47 -14.10
CA THR A 180 1.59 -16.43 -15.22
C THR A 180 0.16 -16.57 -15.71
N SER A 181 -0.03 -16.35 -17.00
CA SER A 181 -1.26 -16.69 -17.74
C SER A 181 -1.40 -18.20 -17.89
#